data_56f2f5904833e700a4a4f324aae447fc
#
_entry.id   56f2f5904833e700a4a4f324aae447fc
#
_cell.length_a   1.000
_cell.length_b   1.000
_cell.length_c   1.000
_cell.angle_alpha   90.00
_cell.angle_beta   90.00
_cell.angle_gamma   90.00
#
_symmetry.space_group_name_H-M   'P 1'
#
loop_
_entity.id
_entity.type
_entity.pdbx_description
1 polymer ?
#
loop_
_entity_poly.entity_id
_entity_poly.type
_entity_poly.pdbx_seq_one_letter_code
_entity_poly.pdbx_strand_id
1 'polypeptide(L)'
;MLMEDELAAAFLDDASDEEAETKNVAVDDVPAEDEEWEEPEDFPGQLAVDVYETADKLVVKARTAGISKNDLDVTISDNILTISGVLSGGEDEQTTRWHIQECYWGEFSRTIALPVQVREEDGSVKAELKDGVLTITFDKEKVEAPKRIDVQ
;
A
#
# COMPACT_ATOMS: atom_id res chain seq x y z
N MET A 1 -20.08 16.02 -65.50
CA MET A 1 -18.90 15.17 -65.20
C MET A 1 -17.65 15.95 -64.95
N LEU A 2 -17.52 17.18 -65.39
CA LEU A 2 -16.34 18.01 -65.10
C LEU A 2 -16.41 18.75 -63.75
N MET A 3 -17.56 18.73 -63.04
CA MET A 3 -17.72 19.41 -61.76
C MET A 3 -17.24 18.59 -60.53
N GLU A 4 -17.08 17.29 -60.67
CA GLU A 4 -16.65 16.44 -59.56
C GLU A 4 -15.13 16.49 -59.34
N ASP A 5 -14.35 16.72 -60.37
CA ASP A 5 -12.91 16.82 -60.28
C ASP A 5 -12.42 18.17 -59.72
N GLU A 6 -13.14 19.25 -59.96
CA GLU A 6 -12.86 20.55 -59.42
C GLU A 6 -13.11 20.67 -57.93
N LEU A 7 -14.15 19.98 -57.43
CA LEU A 7 -14.47 19.96 -55.98
C LEU A 7 -13.43 19.15 -55.19
N ALA A 8 -12.91 18.09 -55.74
CA ALA A 8 -11.90 17.26 -55.12
C ALA A 8 -10.55 17.99 -55.03
N ALA A 9 -10.18 18.78 -56.03
CA ALA A 9 -8.95 19.58 -56.02
C ALA A 9 -9.01 20.73 -55.03
N ALA A 10 -10.14 21.39 -54.91
CA ALA A 10 -10.33 22.44 -53.90
C ALA A 10 -10.30 21.95 -52.46
N PHE A 11 -10.77 20.74 -52.26
CA PHE A 11 -10.74 20.12 -50.93
C PHE A 11 -9.31 19.71 -50.47
N LEU A 12 -8.49 19.28 -51.41
CA LEU A 12 -7.10 18.91 -51.14
C LEU A 12 -6.20 20.11 -50.90
N ASP A 13 -6.46 21.26 -51.52
CA ASP A 13 -5.71 22.48 -51.29
C ASP A 13 -6.00 23.10 -49.91
N ASP A 14 -7.21 22.94 -49.43
CA ASP A 14 -7.60 23.46 -48.10
C ASP A 14 -7.02 22.64 -46.96
N ALA A 15 -6.89 21.33 -47.15
CA ALA A 15 -6.27 20.44 -46.15
C ALA A 15 -4.75 20.65 -46.03
N SER A 16 -4.09 21.09 -47.09
CA SER A 16 -2.64 21.33 -47.05
C SER A 16 -2.24 22.64 -46.37
N ASP A 17 -3.12 23.62 -46.35
CA ASP A 17 -2.89 24.90 -45.65
C ASP A 17 -3.08 24.76 -44.14
N GLU A 18 -3.97 23.92 -43.69
CA GLU A 18 -4.14 23.65 -42.26
C GLU A 18 -2.97 22.88 -41.62
N GLU A 19 -2.35 21.99 -42.38
CA GLU A 19 -1.18 21.25 -41.88
C GLU A 19 0.06 22.18 -41.73
N ALA A 20 0.14 23.22 -42.50
CA ALA A 20 1.25 24.16 -42.41
C ALA A 20 1.16 25.08 -41.21
N GLU A 21 -0.03 25.38 -40.74
CA GLU A 21 -0.21 26.24 -39.55
C GLU A 21 0.00 25.47 -38.24
N THR A 22 -0.30 24.20 -38.21
CA THR A 22 -0.06 23.37 -37.02
C THR A 22 1.39 23.00 -36.79
N LYS A 23 2.22 23.11 -37.80
CA LYS A 23 3.69 22.91 -37.65
C LYS A 23 4.43 24.09 -37.02
N ASN A 24 3.82 25.27 -36.98
CA ASN A 24 4.42 26.47 -36.38
C ASN A 24 4.05 26.66 -34.92
N VAL A 25 3.17 25.81 -34.38
CA VAL A 25 3.07 25.65 -32.95
C VAL A 25 4.07 24.55 -32.55
N ALA A 26 5.31 24.73 -32.96
CA ALA A 26 6.37 24.01 -32.32
C ALA A 26 6.32 24.39 -30.86
N VAL A 27 6.06 23.44 -30.04
CA VAL A 27 6.27 23.51 -28.61
C VAL A 27 7.79 23.54 -28.44
N ASP A 28 8.40 24.60 -28.97
CA ASP A 28 9.78 24.90 -28.72
C ASP A 28 9.88 25.42 -27.29
N ASP A 29 10.76 24.82 -26.55
CA ASP A 29 11.17 25.20 -25.22
C ASP A 29 10.16 24.95 -24.09
N VAL A 30 9.69 23.73 -23.99
CA VAL A 30 9.76 23.13 -22.67
C VAL A 30 11.17 22.58 -22.55
N PRO A 31 12.07 23.17 -21.76
CA PRO A 31 13.25 22.45 -21.37
C PRO A 31 12.74 21.10 -20.86
N ALA A 32 13.22 20.03 -21.44
CA ALA A 32 13.20 18.78 -20.76
C ALA A 32 14.01 19.04 -19.49
N GLU A 33 13.34 19.51 -18.45
CA GLU A 33 13.79 19.24 -17.12
C GLU A 33 13.83 17.74 -17.10
N ASP A 34 15.01 17.18 -17.08
CA ASP A 34 15.21 15.83 -16.66
C ASP A 34 14.53 15.77 -15.29
N GLU A 35 13.21 15.53 -15.29
CA GLU A 35 12.55 14.97 -14.13
C GLU A 35 13.26 13.65 -13.99
N GLU A 36 14.32 13.67 -13.23
CA GLU A 36 14.93 12.51 -12.65
C GLU A 36 13.79 11.83 -11.93
N TRP A 37 13.20 10.84 -12.61
CA TRP A 37 12.23 9.94 -12.01
C TRP A 37 13.00 9.31 -10.87
N GLU A 38 12.88 9.90 -9.69
CA GLU A 38 13.29 9.24 -8.48
C GLU A 38 12.57 7.90 -8.51
N GLU A 39 13.32 6.84 -8.74
CA GLU A 39 12.80 5.50 -8.56
C GLU A 39 12.15 5.51 -7.19
N PRO A 40 10.88 5.08 -7.06
CA PRO A 40 10.25 5.08 -5.76
C PRO A 40 11.16 4.29 -4.84
N GLU A 41 11.66 4.96 -3.81
CA GLU A 41 12.40 4.29 -2.75
C GLU A 41 11.58 3.06 -2.38
N ASP A 42 12.22 1.89 -2.37
CA ASP A 42 11.59 0.62 -2.00
C ASP A 42 11.11 0.71 -0.54
N PHE A 43 10.00 1.41 -0.35
CA PHE A 43 9.30 1.36 0.92
C PHE A 43 8.67 -0.02 1.06
N PRO A 44 8.85 -0.70 2.19
CA PRO A 44 8.14 -1.94 2.43
C PRO A 44 6.64 -1.72 2.25
N GLY A 45 5.96 -2.67 1.61
CA GLY A 45 4.53 -2.61 1.42
C GLY A 45 3.81 -2.39 2.75
N GLN A 46 2.79 -1.54 2.76
CA GLN A 46 2.03 -1.26 3.96
C GLN A 46 0.96 -2.32 4.18
N LEU A 47 1.03 -3.03 5.30
CA LEU A 47 0.05 -4.02 5.71
C LEU A 47 -1.21 -3.33 6.24
N ALA A 48 -2.37 -3.63 5.66
CA ALA A 48 -3.66 -3.19 6.17
C ALA A 48 -4.06 -4.01 7.40
N VAL A 49 -4.54 -3.34 8.42
CA VAL A 49 -4.95 -3.94 9.68
C VAL A 49 -6.32 -3.43 10.11
N ASP A 50 -7.07 -4.31 10.77
CA ASP A 50 -8.28 -3.97 11.51
C ASP A 50 -7.99 -4.02 13.01
N VAL A 51 -8.41 -3.01 13.74
CA VAL A 51 -8.25 -2.91 15.18
C VAL A 51 -9.62 -2.72 15.81
N TYR A 52 -9.99 -3.59 16.73
CA TYR A 52 -11.22 -3.47 17.50
C TYR A 52 -11.02 -3.90 18.94
N GLU A 53 -11.91 -3.51 19.79
CA GLU A 53 -11.88 -3.87 21.20
C GLU A 53 -13.15 -4.56 21.66
N THR A 54 -12.99 -5.42 22.65
CA THR A 54 -14.06 -5.99 23.46
C THR A 54 -14.03 -5.37 24.84
N ALA A 55 -14.87 -5.81 25.77
CA ALA A 55 -14.90 -5.28 27.12
C ALA A 55 -13.53 -5.36 27.84
N ASP A 56 -12.76 -6.43 27.61
CA ASP A 56 -11.51 -6.73 28.28
C ASP A 56 -10.29 -6.93 27.38
N LYS A 57 -10.47 -6.93 26.05
CA LYS A 57 -9.41 -7.21 25.09
C LYS A 57 -9.37 -6.20 23.95
N LEU A 58 -8.16 -5.98 23.44
CA LEU A 58 -7.91 -5.33 22.16
C LEU A 58 -7.47 -6.38 21.15
N VAL A 59 -8.03 -6.35 19.95
CA VAL A 59 -7.74 -7.32 18.89
C VAL A 59 -7.28 -6.61 17.64
N VAL A 60 -6.18 -7.06 17.08
CA VAL A 60 -5.62 -6.62 15.80
C VAL A 60 -5.68 -7.77 14.82
N LYS A 61 -6.25 -7.55 13.66
CA LYS A 61 -6.30 -8.53 12.57
C LYS A 61 -5.65 -8.00 11.31
N ALA A 62 -4.87 -8.84 10.66
CA ALA A 62 -4.24 -8.54 9.39
C ALA A 62 -4.34 -9.73 8.45
N ARG A 63 -4.56 -9.46 7.17
CA ARG A 63 -4.50 -10.49 6.13
C ARG A 63 -3.05 -10.65 5.68
N THR A 64 -2.49 -11.82 5.95
CA THR A 64 -1.10 -12.16 5.66
C THR A 64 -1.02 -13.44 4.82
N ALA A 65 -1.95 -13.59 3.88
CA ALA A 65 -2.00 -14.74 3.00
C ALA A 65 -0.69 -14.92 2.22
N GLY A 66 -0.19 -16.13 2.16
CA GLY A 66 1.07 -16.45 1.51
C GLY A 66 2.32 -16.26 2.36
N ILE A 67 2.18 -15.84 3.60
CA ILE A 67 3.30 -15.66 4.53
C ILE A 67 3.36 -16.84 5.51
N SER A 68 4.56 -17.38 5.66
CA SER A 68 4.84 -18.35 6.72
C SER A 68 4.97 -17.65 8.07
N LYS A 69 4.53 -18.30 9.14
CA LYS A 69 4.73 -17.78 10.50
C LYS A 69 6.20 -17.53 10.84
N ASN A 70 7.13 -18.22 10.19
CA ASN A 70 8.56 -18.04 10.41
C ASN A 70 9.10 -16.77 9.72
N ASP A 71 8.39 -16.25 8.73
CA ASP A 71 8.75 -15.05 7.99
C ASP A 71 8.00 -13.81 8.50
N LEU A 72 7.28 -13.97 9.59
CA LEU A 72 6.47 -12.95 10.24
C LEU A 72 7.06 -12.60 11.60
N ASP A 73 7.28 -11.32 11.84
CA ASP A 73 7.76 -10.77 13.10
C ASP A 73 6.74 -9.80 13.69
N VAL A 74 6.43 -9.97 14.96
CA VAL A 74 5.46 -9.15 15.69
C VAL A 74 6.09 -8.71 17.00
N THR A 75 6.18 -7.41 17.19
CA THR A 75 6.75 -6.81 18.41
C THR A 75 5.80 -5.77 19.00
N ILE A 76 5.80 -5.67 20.31
CA ILE A 76 5.08 -4.64 21.07
C ILE A 76 6.05 -3.97 22.06
N SER A 77 6.05 -2.66 22.09
CA SER A 77 6.82 -1.86 23.05
C SER A 77 6.16 -0.51 23.23
N ASP A 78 6.00 -0.09 24.47
CA ASP A 78 5.40 1.21 24.81
C ASP A 78 4.04 1.45 24.13
N ASN A 79 3.20 0.44 24.09
CA ASN A 79 1.89 0.49 23.45
C ASN A 79 1.94 0.72 21.91
N ILE A 80 3.09 0.47 21.31
CA ILE A 80 3.31 0.52 19.86
C ILE A 80 3.53 -0.90 19.33
N LEU A 81 2.63 -1.33 18.44
CA LEU A 81 2.68 -2.63 17.78
C LEU A 81 3.39 -2.48 16.44
N THR A 82 4.36 -3.33 16.18
CA THR A 82 5.02 -3.45 14.86
C THR A 82 4.85 -4.85 14.33
N ILE A 83 4.33 -4.95 13.12
CA ILE A 83 4.18 -6.19 12.35
C ILE A 83 5.03 -6.05 11.10
N SER A 84 5.92 -6.97 10.88
CA SER A 84 6.78 -7.01 9.70
C SER A 84 6.94 -8.43 9.18
N GLY A 85 7.30 -8.55 7.93
CA GLY A 85 7.52 -9.84 7.32
C GLY A 85 7.99 -9.72 5.87
N VAL A 86 8.20 -10.86 5.25
CA VAL A 86 8.63 -10.97 3.86
C VAL A 86 7.71 -11.90 3.10
N LEU A 87 7.15 -11.40 2.00
CA LEU A 87 6.46 -12.20 0.98
C LEU A 87 7.50 -12.73 0.01
N SER A 88 7.83 -13.99 0.14
CA SER A 88 8.79 -14.68 -0.73
C SER A 88 8.08 -15.63 -1.70
N GLY A 89 8.76 -16.00 -2.76
CA GLY A 89 8.30 -17.00 -3.74
C GLY A 89 7.76 -16.43 -5.06
N GLY A 90 7.95 -15.14 -5.31
CA GLY A 90 7.54 -14.50 -6.56
C GLY A 90 8.41 -14.83 -7.76
N GLU A 91 9.62 -15.33 -7.54
CA GLU A 91 10.56 -15.67 -8.60
C GLU A 91 10.93 -17.15 -8.54
N ASP A 92 10.85 -17.81 -9.70
CA ASP A 92 11.43 -19.10 -9.93
C ASP A 92 12.77 -18.90 -10.68
N GLU A 93 13.83 -19.54 -10.25
CA GLU A 93 15.16 -19.43 -10.87
C GLU A 93 15.16 -19.80 -12.36
N GLN A 94 14.14 -20.50 -12.84
CA GLN A 94 13.99 -20.88 -14.24
C GLN A 94 13.13 -19.90 -15.05
N THR A 95 12.67 -18.83 -14.44
CA THR A 95 11.87 -17.82 -15.14
C THR A 95 12.70 -17.12 -16.22
N THR A 96 12.29 -17.22 -17.46
CA THR A 96 12.93 -16.57 -18.61
C THR A 96 12.21 -15.32 -19.07
N ARG A 97 10.92 -15.22 -18.81
CA ARG A 97 10.09 -14.10 -19.24
C ARG A 97 8.81 -13.98 -18.42
N TRP A 98 8.54 -12.79 -17.92
CA TRP A 98 7.27 -12.41 -17.34
C TRP A 98 6.30 -11.95 -18.42
N HIS A 99 5.04 -12.38 -18.33
CA HIS A 99 3.96 -11.88 -19.19
C HIS A 99 3.08 -10.87 -18.46
N ILE A 100 2.79 -11.13 -17.20
CA ILE A 100 2.05 -10.25 -16.28
C ILE A 100 2.70 -10.37 -14.92
N GLN A 101 2.96 -9.25 -14.30
CA GLN A 101 3.56 -9.17 -12.96
C GLN A 101 2.86 -8.08 -12.16
N GLU A 102 1.85 -8.44 -11.41
CA GLU A 102 1.02 -7.53 -10.62
C GLU A 102 1.07 -7.81 -9.11
N CYS A 103 1.56 -9.00 -8.72
CA CYS A 103 1.68 -9.35 -7.32
C CYS A 103 2.88 -8.63 -6.68
N TYR A 104 2.66 -8.13 -5.48
CA TYR A 104 3.75 -7.61 -4.65
C TYR A 104 4.48 -8.76 -3.95
N TRP A 105 5.79 -8.76 -4.09
CA TRP A 105 6.72 -9.63 -3.36
C TRP A 105 7.75 -8.78 -2.65
N GLY A 106 8.18 -9.18 -1.49
CA GLY A 106 9.18 -8.46 -0.73
C GLY A 106 8.76 -8.16 0.71
N GLU A 107 9.41 -7.20 1.29
CA GLU A 107 9.18 -6.80 2.67
C GLU A 107 7.89 -5.98 2.82
N PHE A 108 7.22 -6.19 3.93
CA PHE A 108 6.12 -5.34 4.38
C PHE A 108 6.27 -5.03 5.86
N SER A 109 5.74 -3.90 6.27
CA SER A 109 5.75 -3.47 7.66
C SER A 109 4.53 -2.64 8.00
N ARG A 110 4.09 -2.72 9.23
CA ARG A 110 3.06 -1.86 9.80
C ARG A 110 3.38 -1.55 11.24
N THR A 111 3.37 -0.27 11.58
CA THR A 111 3.51 0.21 12.95
C THR A 111 2.24 0.93 13.37
N ILE A 112 1.68 0.57 14.52
CA ILE A 112 0.42 1.07 15.03
C ILE A 112 0.59 1.48 16.48
N ALA A 113 0.27 2.72 16.78
CA ALA A 113 0.03 3.14 18.15
C ALA A 113 -1.34 2.61 18.59
N LEU A 114 -1.38 1.74 19.59
CA LEU A 114 -2.63 1.14 20.05
C LEU A 114 -3.52 2.21 20.70
N PRO A 115 -4.85 2.19 20.44
CA PRO A 115 -5.77 3.23 20.89
C PRO A 115 -6.06 3.18 22.39
N VAL A 116 -5.76 2.05 23.02
CA VAL A 116 -5.94 1.85 24.47
C VAL A 116 -4.69 1.23 25.06
N GLN A 117 -4.46 1.41 26.35
CA GLN A 117 -3.36 0.77 27.06
C GLN A 117 -3.60 -0.72 27.19
N VAL A 118 -2.61 -1.50 26.79
CA VAL A 118 -2.62 -2.95 26.86
C VAL A 118 -1.51 -3.46 27.77
N ARG A 119 -1.68 -4.67 28.29
CA ARG A 119 -0.63 -5.36 29.01
C ARG A 119 0.36 -5.97 28.01
N GLU A 120 1.63 -5.70 28.24
CA GLU A 120 2.72 -6.22 27.40
C GLU A 120 3.43 -7.44 28.04
N GLU A 121 2.96 -7.87 29.19
CA GLU A 121 3.53 -9.00 29.91
C GLU A 121 3.31 -10.33 29.19
N ASP A 122 4.24 -11.24 29.38
CA ASP A 122 4.13 -12.61 28.86
C ASP A 122 2.82 -13.26 29.34
N GLY A 123 2.07 -13.79 28.38
CA GLY A 123 0.74 -14.38 28.62
C GLY A 123 -0.46 -13.44 28.46
N SER A 124 -0.22 -12.13 28.44
CA SER A 124 -1.27 -11.12 28.14
C SER A 124 -1.41 -10.82 26.66
N VAL A 125 -0.49 -11.30 25.84
CA VAL A 125 -0.47 -11.14 24.38
C VAL A 125 -0.47 -12.50 23.71
N LYS A 126 -1.36 -12.69 22.77
CA LYS A 126 -1.42 -13.88 21.92
C LYS A 126 -1.40 -13.45 20.45
N ALA A 127 -0.58 -14.10 19.65
CA ALA A 127 -0.57 -13.96 18.20
C ALA A 127 -0.82 -15.33 17.56
N GLU A 128 -1.78 -15.40 16.67
CA GLU A 128 -2.16 -16.61 15.96
C GLU A 128 -2.26 -16.33 14.46
N LEU A 129 -1.63 -17.17 13.67
CA LEU A 129 -1.77 -17.16 12.21
C LEU A 129 -2.57 -18.38 11.79
N LYS A 130 -3.76 -18.14 11.26
CA LYS A 130 -4.67 -19.18 10.79
C LYS A 130 -5.33 -18.77 9.48
N ASP A 131 -5.29 -19.66 8.50
CA ASP A 131 -5.91 -19.44 7.19
C ASP A 131 -5.49 -18.10 6.52
N GLY A 132 -4.25 -17.70 6.70
CA GLY A 132 -3.72 -16.45 6.18
C GLY A 132 -4.14 -15.18 6.93
N VAL A 133 -4.81 -15.34 8.07
CA VAL A 133 -5.18 -14.21 8.94
C VAL A 133 -4.36 -14.23 10.21
N LEU A 134 -3.60 -13.16 10.42
CA LEU A 134 -2.91 -12.90 11.68
C LEU A 134 -3.88 -12.25 12.65
N THR A 135 -4.07 -12.83 13.81
CA THR A 135 -4.86 -12.28 14.90
C THR A 135 -3.98 -12.09 16.13
N ILE A 136 -3.88 -10.86 16.60
CA ILE A 136 -3.13 -10.50 17.79
C ILE A 136 -4.13 -10.02 18.84
N THR A 137 -4.13 -10.65 19.99
CA THR A 137 -5.04 -10.34 21.08
C THR A 137 -4.25 -9.86 22.28
N PHE A 138 -4.61 -8.72 22.81
CA PHE A 138 -4.03 -8.12 24.01
C PHE A 138 -5.07 -8.07 25.11
N ASP A 139 -4.65 -8.34 26.33
CA ASP A 139 -5.45 -7.99 27.50
C ASP A 139 -5.32 -6.47 27.77
N LYS A 140 -6.44 -5.79 27.92
CA LYS A 140 -6.45 -4.38 28.26
C LYS A 140 -5.88 -4.16 29.67
N GLU A 141 -5.18 -3.07 29.86
CA GLU A 141 -4.83 -2.61 31.19
C GLU A 141 -6.11 -2.24 31.93
N LYS A 142 -6.28 -2.75 33.16
CA LYS A 142 -7.42 -2.38 33.98
C LYS A 142 -7.21 -0.98 34.52
N VAL A 143 -8.03 -0.04 34.03
CA VAL A 143 -8.14 1.26 34.63
C VAL A 143 -8.92 1.06 35.93
N GLU A 144 -8.26 1.27 37.07
CA GLU A 144 -8.96 1.28 38.35
C GLU A 144 -10.01 2.40 38.30
N ALA A 145 -11.26 2.06 38.63
CA ALA A 145 -12.31 3.05 38.78
C ALA A 145 -11.87 4.12 39.82
N PRO A 146 -12.13 5.40 39.57
CA PRO A 146 -11.75 6.45 40.52
C PRO A 146 -12.34 6.13 41.90
N LYS A 147 -11.46 6.06 42.89
CA LYS A 147 -11.85 5.78 44.27
C LYS A 147 -12.55 7.02 44.82
N ARG A 148 -13.79 6.87 45.25
CA ARG A 148 -14.51 7.91 45.94
C ARG A 148 -13.90 8.08 47.34
N ILE A 149 -13.50 9.28 47.67
CA ILE A 149 -13.03 9.63 48.99
C ILE A 149 -14.17 10.34 49.72
N ASP A 150 -14.62 9.75 50.82
CA ASP A 150 -15.61 10.40 51.69
C ASP A 150 -14.94 11.50 52.48
N VAL A 151 -15.48 12.72 52.35
CA VAL A 151 -15.02 13.88 53.15
C VAL A 151 -15.70 13.84 54.49
N GLN A 152 -14.89 13.81 55.50
CA GLN A 152 -15.37 13.87 56.88
C GLN A 152 -15.43 15.32 57.40
#